data_a07d2d0a563187582bc0160471eaf1f9
#
_entry.id   a07d2d0a563187582bc0160471eaf1f9
#
_cell.length_a   1.000
_cell.length_b   1.000
_cell.length_c   1.000
_cell.angle_alpha   90.00
_cell.angle_beta   90.00
_cell.angle_gamma   90.00
#
_symmetry.space_group_name_H-M   'P 1'
#
loop_
_entity.id
_entity.type
_entity.pdbx_description
1 polymer ?
#
loop_
_entity_poly.entity_id
_entity_poly.type
_entity_poly.pdbx_seq_one_letter_code
_entity_poly.pdbx_strand_id
1 'polypeptide(L)'
;MVNQRFSRGRRVAKYDELGRAIEKSVKRVSEGKRVGVAFSGGMDSGLIAALTSKYAKSVTCYTCGTDDSFDVAAGKELAEILGLPWVHCRISEDRIEDDIRELISATKVSDPFTISYEMQLFTVCRTADERIVLSGQGSDEYFGGCANSVNEDDAGYESFKDWGIDRLMKVSIPCEQKIASNFKKKVLYPYLDADVLRCVSEIDPEELRPRSLENRKSVLKTVVSDLGYPVLAHRTKKASQYGSNTTELIRDAARSKGLRYNKYIAGIYESLGLRDANLLRDAAVDVRMDPILLYDAENVLSELGMTHSEAVSAFYKRLVSEKNIRFLEDKKDE
;
A
#
# COMPACT_ATOMS: atom_id res chain seq x y z
N MET A 1 -12.85 3.09 38.95
CA MET A 1 -13.32 4.27 38.22
C MET A 1 -12.27 5.40 38.07
N VAL A 2 -11.42 5.68 39.07
CA VAL A 2 -10.39 6.75 38.97
C VAL A 2 -9.33 6.42 37.92
N ASN A 3 -8.79 5.19 37.89
CA ASN A 3 -7.77 4.78 36.92
C ASN A 3 -8.23 4.82 35.44
N GLN A 4 -9.51 4.56 35.18
CA GLN A 4 -10.05 4.62 33.81
C GLN A 4 -10.22 6.08 33.30
N ARG A 5 -10.50 7.05 34.18
CA ARG A 5 -10.56 8.47 33.79
C ARG A 5 -9.18 9.05 33.51
N PHE A 6 -8.15 8.67 34.29
CA PHE A 6 -6.76 9.09 34.05
C PHE A 6 -6.18 8.50 32.76
N SER A 7 -6.46 7.23 32.46
CA SER A 7 -6.01 6.59 31.21
C SER A 7 -6.69 7.22 29.99
N ARG A 8 -8.00 7.50 30.06
CA ARG A 8 -8.75 8.15 28.96
C ARG A 8 -8.26 9.58 28.69
N GLY A 9 -8.00 10.38 29.71
CA GLY A 9 -7.46 11.74 29.55
C GLY A 9 -6.06 11.74 28.92
N ARG A 10 -5.19 10.82 29.31
CA ARG A 10 -3.84 10.68 28.73
C ARG A 10 -3.89 10.18 27.29
N ARG A 11 -4.81 9.29 26.93
CA ARG A 11 -5.05 8.80 25.58
C ARG A 11 -5.50 9.93 24.63
N VAL A 12 -6.48 10.73 25.04
CA VAL A 12 -6.96 11.89 24.26
C VAL A 12 -5.81 12.85 23.99
N ALA A 13 -4.98 13.17 25.00
CA ALA A 13 -3.84 14.09 24.84
C ALA A 13 -2.81 13.58 23.81
N LYS A 14 -2.54 12.26 23.75
CA LYS A 14 -1.62 11.66 22.77
C LYS A 14 -2.16 11.74 21.35
N TYR A 15 -3.47 11.52 21.14
CA TYR A 15 -4.09 11.62 19.83
C TYR A 15 -4.15 13.06 19.32
N ASP A 16 -4.38 14.02 20.22
CA ASP A 16 -4.29 15.44 19.91
C ASP A 16 -2.87 15.85 19.51
N GLU A 17 -1.84 15.30 20.18
CA GLU A 17 -0.44 15.54 19.83
C GLU A 17 -0.10 14.95 18.47
N LEU A 18 -0.52 13.72 18.20
CA LEU A 18 -0.37 13.08 16.89
C LEU A 18 -1.06 13.88 15.77
N GLY A 19 -2.29 14.33 16.01
CA GLY A 19 -3.03 15.16 15.06
C GLY A 19 -2.27 16.45 14.72
N ARG A 20 -1.78 17.15 15.73
CA ARG A 20 -0.93 18.35 15.55
C ARG A 20 0.38 18.05 14.83
N ALA A 21 1.01 16.89 15.09
CA ALA A 21 2.25 16.49 14.42
C ALA A 21 2.01 16.24 12.92
N ILE A 22 0.91 15.54 12.56
CA ILE A 22 0.53 15.31 11.16
C ILE A 22 0.24 16.65 10.46
N GLU A 23 -0.57 17.51 11.07
CA GLU A 23 -0.92 18.82 10.50
C GLU A 23 0.35 19.69 10.31
N LYS A 24 1.25 19.74 11.31
CA LYS A 24 2.53 20.46 11.25
C LYS A 24 3.44 19.91 10.14
N SER A 25 3.48 18.59 9.98
CA SER A 25 4.25 17.94 8.91
C SER A 25 3.73 18.37 7.54
N VAL A 26 2.40 18.28 7.30
CA VAL A 26 1.79 18.75 6.05
C VAL A 26 2.06 20.24 5.82
N LYS A 27 1.84 21.07 6.83
CA LYS A 27 2.11 22.53 6.74
C LYS A 27 3.56 22.81 6.29
N ARG A 28 4.54 22.19 6.94
CA ARG A 28 5.97 22.40 6.66
C ARG A 28 6.34 22.13 5.19
N VAL A 29 5.73 21.11 4.59
CA VAL A 29 6.07 20.72 3.21
C VAL A 29 5.24 21.45 2.16
N SER A 30 4.08 22.02 2.51
CA SER A 30 3.11 22.59 1.56
C SER A 30 2.93 24.10 1.63
N GLU A 31 3.26 24.76 2.75
CA GLU A 31 2.95 26.18 2.98
C GLU A 31 3.47 27.10 1.87
N GLY A 32 2.53 27.84 1.27
CA GLY A 32 2.78 28.79 0.19
C GLY A 32 3.19 28.19 -1.15
N LYS A 33 3.18 26.83 -1.30
CA LYS A 33 3.63 26.14 -2.51
C LYS A 33 2.44 25.65 -3.34
N ARG A 34 2.70 25.36 -4.61
CA ARG A 34 1.80 24.56 -5.46
C ARG A 34 2.12 23.09 -5.24
N VAL A 35 1.12 22.28 -4.88
CA VAL A 35 1.32 20.91 -4.43
C VAL A 35 0.32 19.98 -5.11
N GLY A 36 0.81 18.87 -5.68
CA GLY A 36 0.02 17.73 -6.08
C GLY A 36 -0.13 16.74 -4.92
N VAL A 37 -1.23 16.01 -4.89
CA VAL A 37 -1.44 14.91 -3.94
C VAL A 37 -1.74 13.65 -4.70
N ALA A 38 -0.98 12.57 -4.46
CA ALA A 38 -1.31 11.21 -4.91
C ALA A 38 -2.55 10.75 -4.13
N PHE A 39 -3.70 10.69 -4.82
CA PHE A 39 -5.01 10.73 -4.19
C PHE A 39 -5.87 9.53 -4.61
N SER A 40 -5.99 8.53 -3.75
CA SER A 40 -6.79 7.32 -4.01
C SER A 40 -8.27 7.44 -3.62
N GLY A 41 -8.70 8.60 -3.10
CA GLY A 41 -10.06 8.74 -2.54
C GLY A 41 -10.27 8.06 -1.18
N GLY A 42 -9.24 7.44 -0.60
CA GLY A 42 -9.24 6.87 0.74
C GLY A 42 -8.92 7.88 1.83
N MET A 43 -9.05 7.46 3.10
CA MET A 43 -8.84 8.29 4.28
C MET A 43 -7.44 8.94 4.32
N ASP A 44 -6.40 8.17 4.06
CA ASP A 44 -5.01 8.60 4.25
C ASP A 44 -4.64 9.75 3.32
N SER A 45 -4.83 9.55 2.02
CA SER A 45 -4.60 10.58 1.01
C SER A 45 -5.61 11.73 1.12
N GLY A 46 -6.82 11.42 1.57
CA GLY A 46 -7.87 12.40 1.86
C GLY A 46 -7.47 13.38 2.94
N LEU A 47 -6.93 12.89 4.07
CA LEU A 47 -6.44 13.76 5.14
C LEU A 47 -5.27 14.63 4.67
N ILE A 48 -4.32 14.05 3.94
CA ILE A 48 -3.20 14.82 3.38
C ILE A 48 -3.72 15.92 2.47
N ALA A 49 -4.65 15.65 1.55
CA ALA A 49 -5.22 16.64 0.65
C ALA A 49 -5.98 17.74 1.42
N ALA A 50 -6.81 17.37 2.38
CA ALA A 50 -7.59 18.30 3.20
C ALA A 50 -6.69 19.21 4.05
N LEU A 51 -5.65 18.68 4.68
CA LEU A 51 -4.70 19.50 5.43
C LEU A 51 -3.84 20.38 4.51
N THR A 52 -3.43 19.84 3.35
CA THR A 52 -2.65 20.61 2.35
C THR A 52 -3.43 21.83 1.87
N SER A 53 -4.73 21.73 1.68
CA SER A 53 -5.58 22.83 1.22
C SER A 53 -5.62 24.03 2.20
N LYS A 54 -5.33 23.82 3.48
CA LYS A 54 -5.25 24.91 4.47
C LYS A 54 -4.01 25.78 4.31
N TYR A 55 -2.93 25.24 3.77
CA TYR A 55 -1.60 25.88 3.84
C TYR A 55 -0.96 26.14 2.48
N ALA A 56 -1.26 25.30 1.49
CA ALA A 56 -0.69 25.43 0.15
C ALA A 56 -1.24 26.64 -0.61
N LYS A 57 -0.47 27.17 -1.54
CA LYS A 57 -0.95 28.16 -2.51
C LYS A 57 -2.01 27.58 -3.43
N SER A 58 -1.84 26.32 -3.83
CA SER A 58 -2.82 25.54 -4.58
C SER A 58 -2.58 24.06 -4.37
N VAL A 59 -3.66 23.27 -4.44
CA VAL A 59 -3.65 21.81 -4.32
C VAL A 59 -4.36 21.23 -5.53
N THR A 60 -3.80 20.17 -6.11
CA THR A 60 -4.44 19.35 -7.13
C THR A 60 -4.39 17.89 -6.69
N CYS A 61 -5.53 17.22 -6.68
CA CYS A 61 -5.65 15.80 -6.36
C CYS A 61 -5.50 14.95 -7.62
N TYR A 62 -4.55 14.03 -7.65
CA TYR A 62 -4.23 13.17 -8.78
C TYR A 62 -4.59 11.73 -8.48
N THR A 63 -5.54 11.14 -9.19
CA THR A 63 -5.94 9.74 -9.01
C THR A 63 -5.58 8.91 -10.23
N CYS A 64 -4.78 7.87 -10.03
CA CYS A 64 -4.40 6.94 -11.08
C CYS A 64 -5.37 5.76 -11.15
N GLY A 65 -5.69 5.33 -12.36
CA GLY A 65 -6.49 4.12 -12.61
C GLY A 65 -7.04 4.04 -14.02
N THR A 66 -7.73 2.94 -14.32
CA THR A 66 -8.58 2.82 -15.51
C THR A 66 -9.85 3.64 -15.35
N ASP A 67 -10.54 3.93 -16.46
CA ASP A 67 -11.74 4.80 -16.45
C ASP A 67 -12.85 4.26 -15.52
N ASP A 68 -12.94 2.94 -15.35
CA ASP A 68 -13.94 2.22 -14.56
C ASP A 68 -13.42 1.78 -13.18
N SER A 69 -12.21 2.19 -12.79
CA SER A 69 -11.61 1.75 -11.54
C SER A 69 -12.27 2.35 -10.30
N PHE A 70 -12.23 1.57 -9.21
CA PHE A 70 -12.78 2.00 -7.93
C PHE A 70 -12.11 3.29 -7.42
N ASP A 71 -10.79 3.38 -7.51
CA ASP A 71 -10.04 4.52 -6.98
C ASP A 71 -10.37 5.81 -7.75
N VAL A 72 -10.58 5.73 -9.08
CA VAL A 72 -10.95 6.89 -9.90
C VAL A 72 -12.33 7.42 -9.49
N ALA A 73 -13.32 6.53 -9.32
CA ALA A 73 -14.64 6.93 -8.85
C ALA A 73 -14.59 7.53 -7.43
N ALA A 74 -13.90 6.85 -6.50
CA ALA A 74 -13.76 7.30 -5.12
C ALA A 74 -12.96 8.60 -4.99
N GLY A 75 -11.91 8.76 -5.81
CA GLY A 75 -11.09 9.97 -5.85
C GLY A 75 -11.86 11.18 -6.35
N LYS A 76 -12.61 11.01 -7.44
CA LYS A 76 -13.47 12.07 -7.98
C LYS A 76 -14.51 12.53 -6.95
N GLU A 77 -15.25 11.58 -6.38
CA GLU A 77 -16.25 11.85 -5.36
C GLU A 77 -15.66 12.58 -4.13
N LEU A 78 -14.53 12.10 -3.61
CA LEU A 78 -13.93 12.72 -2.44
C LEU A 78 -13.36 14.11 -2.75
N ALA A 79 -12.79 14.32 -3.93
CA ALA A 79 -12.33 15.65 -4.33
C ALA A 79 -13.48 16.65 -4.42
N GLU A 80 -14.65 16.23 -4.91
CA GLU A 80 -15.87 17.03 -4.92
C GLU A 80 -16.33 17.39 -3.49
N ILE A 81 -16.33 16.42 -2.57
CA ILE A 81 -16.68 16.63 -1.15
C ILE A 81 -15.71 17.63 -0.50
N LEU A 82 -14.42 17.56 -0.81
CA LEU A 82 -13.40 18.46 -0.27
C LEU A 82 -13.31 19.81 -1.00
N GLY A 83 -14.02 19.97 -2.12
CA GLY A 83 -13.95 21.17 -2.96
C GLY A 83 -12.59 21.39 -3.60
N LEU A 84 -11.85 20.32 -3.94
CA LEU A 84 -10.49 20.37 -4.46
C LEU A 84 -10.42 20.04 -5.96
N PRO A 85 -9.55 20.71 -6.73
CA PRO A 85 -9.24 20.32 -8.11
C PRO A 85 -8.79 18.87 -8.19
N TRP A 86 -9.32 18.15 -9.17
CA TRP A 86 -9.07 16.73 -9.36
C TRP A 86 -8.68 16.44 -10.82
N VAL A 87 -7.68 15.55 -10.98
CA VAL A 87 -7.18 15.10 -12.28
C VAL A 87 -7.13 13.57 -12.30
N HIS A 88 -7.71 12.97 -13.32
CA HIS A 88 -7.57 11.56 -13.61
C HIS A 88 -6.25 11.28 -14.33
N CYS A 89 -5.37 10.53 -13.68
CA CYS A 89 -4.13 10.01 -14.26
C CYS A 89 -4.42 8.65 -14.89
N ARG A 90 -4.85 8.65 -16.15
CA ARG A 90 -5.31 7.45 -16.84
C ARG A 90 -4.18 6.46 -17.09
N ILE A 91 -4.42 5.18 -16.76
CA ILE A 91 -3.68 4.03 -17.28
C ILE A 91 -4.54 3.31 -18.32
N SER A 92 -3.93 2.81 -19.38
CA SER A 92 -4.64 2.18 -20.49
C SER A 92 -3.83 1.06 -21.13
N GLU A 93 -4.54 0.15 -21.80
CA GLU A 93 -3.96 -1.06 -22.39
C GLU A 93 -2.92 -0.71 -23.48
N ASP A 94 -3.18 0.32 -24.27
CA ASP A 94 -2.30 0.79 -25.35
C ASP A 94 -0.97 1.34 -24.87
N ARG A 95 -0.87 1.77 -23.58
CA ARG A 95 0.33 2.39 -23.02
C ARG A 95 1.01 1.60 -21.93
N ILE A 96 0.35 0.60 -21.35
CA ILE A 96 0.84 -0.06 -20.14
C ILE A 96 2.24 -0.66 -20.32
N GLU A 97 2.57 -1.21 -21.48
CA GLU A 97 3.90 -1.77 -21.73
C GLU A 97 4.98 -0.69 -21.77
N ASP A 98 4.73 0.43 -22.44
CA ASP A 98 5.66 1.55 -22.48
C ASP A 98 5.84 2.16 -21.09
N ASP A 99 4.76 2.27 -20.31
CA ASP A 99 4.79 2.77 -18.95
C ASP A 99 5.62 1.84 -18.05
N ILE A 100 5.48 0.52 -18.20
CA ILE A 100 6.32 -0.46 -17.48
C ILE A 100 7.80 -0.33 -17.89
N ARG A 101 8.10 -0.18 -19.19
CA ARG A 101 9.45 0.03 -19.69
C ARG A 101 10.10 1.27 -19.11
N GLU A 102 9.36 2.38 -19.08
CA GLU A 102 9.85 3.65 -18.52
C GLU A 102 10.06 3.53 -17.00
N LEU A 103 9.12 2.93 -16.27
CA LEU A 103 9.24 2.69 -14.82
C LEU A 103 10.46 1.84 -14.51
N ILE A 104 10.65 0.71 -15.21
CA ILE A 104 11.83 -0.16 -15.05
C ILE A 104 13.11 0.61 -15.39
N SER A 105 13.10 1.39 -16.45
CA SER A 105 14.28 2.17 -16.86
C SER A 105 14.69 3.18 -15.79
N ALA A 106 13.74 3.83 -15.15
CA ALA A 106 13.96 4.81 -14.08
C ALA A 106 14.42 4.17 -12.77
N THR A 107 13.82 3.04 -12.39
CA THR A 107 13.96 2.46 -11.04
C THR A 107 14.89 1.27 -10.95
N LYS A 108 15.04 0.52 -12.06
CA LYS A 108 15.70 -0.81 -12.15
C LYS A 108 14.99 -1.87 -11.30
N VAL A 109 13.71 -1.66 -10.96
CA VAL A 109 12.90 -2.64 -10.24
C VAL A 109 12.51 -3.76 -11.21
N SER A 110 12.59 -5.00 -10.74
CA SER A 110 12.29 -6.22 -11.49
C SER A 110 11.08 -6.97 -10.91
N ASP A 111 10.77 -6.75 -9.63
CA ASP A 111 9.69 -7.44 -8.93
C ASP A 111 8.31 -7.02 -9.49
N PRO A 112 7.52 -7.98 -10.01
CA PRO A 112 6.20 -7.69 -10.60
C PRO A 112 5.21 -7.02 -9.65
N PHE A 113 5.24 -7.38 -8.37
CA PHE A 113 4.38 -6.74 -7.37
C PHE A 113 4.74 -5.27 -7.20
N THR A 114 6.03 -4.97 -7.05
CA THR A 114 6.51 -3.58 -6.92
C THR A 114 6.18 -2.77 -8.17
N ILE A 115 6.32 -3.33 -9.37
CA ILE A 115 5.96 -2.63 -10.61
C ILE A 115 4.47 -2.25 -10.63
N SER A 116 3.56 -3.18 -10.29
CA SER A 116 2.13 -2.87 -10.26
C SER A 116 1.76 -1.89 -9.14
N TYR A 117 2.47 -1.94 -8.03
CA TYR A 117 2.25 -1.05 -6.89
C TYR A 117 2.72 0.38 -7.19
N GLU A 118 3.90 0.53 -7.77
CA GLU A 118 4.52 1.83 -8.03
C GLU A 118 3.99 2.53 -9.29
N MET A 119 3.29 1.82 -10.16
CA MET A 119 2.70 2.37 -11.40
C MET A 119 1.77 3.54 -11.13
N GLN A 120 1.06 3.54 -9.99
CA GLN A 120 0.17 4.64 -9.65
C GLN A 120 0.94 5.93 -9.41
N LEU A 121 1.98 5.88 -8.57
CA LEU A 121 2.80 7.06 -8.31
C LEU A 121 3.59 7.49 -9.54
N PHE A 122 4.07 6.53 -10.34
CA PHE A 122 4.71 6.79 -11.63
C PHE A 122 3.80 7.62 -12.53
N THR A 123 2.54 7.18 -12.70
CA THR A 123 1.56 7.87 -13.55
C THR A 123 1.18 9.23 -12.98
N VAL A 124 1.03 9.35 -11.67
CA VAL A 124 0.81 10.64 -11.00
C VAL A 124 1.99 11.58 -11.22
N CYS A 125 3.23 11.13 -11.02
CA CYS A 125 4.42 11.96 -11.24
C CYS A 125 4.59 12.40 -12.69
N ARG A 126 4.21 11.56 -13.66
CA ARG A 126 4.20 11.92 -15.07
C ARG A 126 3.16 13.00 -15.39
N THR A 127 1.97 12.91 -14.80
CA THR A 127 0.82 13.76 -15.12
C THR A 127 0.82 15.08 -14.36
N ALA A 128 1.26 15.09 -13.11
CA ALA A 128 1.18 16.27 -12.26
C ALA A 128 2.02 17.44 -12.80
N ASP A 129 1.48 18.65 -12.75
CA ASP A 129 2.22 19.87 -13.09
C ASP A 129 3.12 20.37 -11.96
N GLU A 130 2.78 20.05 -10.72
CA GLU A 130 3.50 20.49 -9.54
C GLU A 130 4.84 19.77 -9.39
N ARG A 131 5.84 20.48 -8.88
CA ARG A 131 7.13 19.89 -8.54
C ARG A 131 7.14 19.08 -7.24
N ILE A 132 6.15 19.33 -6.38
CA ILE A 132 5.98 18.63 -5.11
C ILE A 132 4.71 17.82 -5.18
N VAL A 133 4.82 16.54 -4.88
CA VAL A 133 3.70 15.61 -4.74
C VAL A 133 3.73 15.05 -3.32
N LEU A 134 2.60 15.09 -2.62
CA LEU A 134 2.45 14.44 -1.32
C LEU A 134 1.81 13.07 -1.48
N SER A 135 2.27 12.12 -0.70
CA SER A 135 1.74 10.76 -0.65
C SER A 135 1.29 10.40 0.77
N GLY A 136 0.22 9.62 0.87
CA GLY A 136 -0.26 9.01 2.11
C GLY A 136 0.51 7.77 2.56
N GLN A 137 1.65 7.51 1.96
CA GLN A 137 2.51 6.36 2.24
C GLN A 137 3.00 6.35 3.68
N GLY A 138 3.16 5.17 4.26
CA GLY A 138 3.55 4.96 5.65
C GLY A 138 2.35 4.84 6.61
N SER A 139 1.15 5.24 6.18
CA SER A 139 -0.02 5.15 7.05
C SER A 139 -0.47 3.72 7.33
N ASP A 140 -0.31 2.80 6.38
CA ASP A 140 -0.71 1.40 6.56
C ASP A 140 0.26 0.68 7.53
N GLU A 141 1.56 0.94 7.43
CA GLU A 141 2.60 0.30 8.24
C GLU A 141 2.59 0.77 9.69
N TYR A 142 2.44 2.07 9.90
CA TYR A 142 2.56 2.66 11.24
C TYR A 142 1.25 2.72 12.03
N PHE A 143 0.08 2.62 11.37
CA PHE A 143 -1.23 2.71 12.03
C PHE A 143 -2.07 1.43 11.91
N GLY A 144 -1.47 0.29 11.58
CA GLY A 144 -2.18 -0.99 11.51
C GLY A 144 -3.23 -1.03 10.39
N GLY A 145 -2.84 -0.62 9.18
CA GLY A 145 -3.74 -0.57 8.01
C GLY A 145 -3.79 -1.85 7.18
N CYS A 146 -2.81 -2.74 7.32
CA CYS A 146 -2.70 -3.95 6.51
C CYS A 146 -3.78 -4.98 6.86
N ALA A 147 -4.55 -5.43 5.87
CA ALA A 147 -5.62 -6.41 6.09
C ALA A 147 -5.09 -7.78 6.52
N ASN A 148 -3.97 -8.20 5.94
CA ASN A 148 -3.37 -9.51 6.20
C ASN A 148 -2.83 -9.67 7.63
N SER A 149 -2.61 -8.58 8.36
CA SER A 149 -2.13 -8.62 9.74
C SER A 149 -3.24 -8.87 10.78
N VAL A 150 -4.51 -8.84 10.39
CA VAL A 150 -5.66 -8.93 11.31
C VAL A 150 -5.78 -10.31 11.95
N ASN A 151 -5.42 -11.37 11.22
CA ASN A 151 -5.57 -12.75 11.67
C ASN A 151 -4.28 -13.32 12.32
N GLU A 152 -3.21 -12.52 12.38
CA GLU A 152 -1.95 -12.95 12.98
C GLU A 152 -2.03 -12.95 14.51
N ASP A 153 -1.31 -13.87 15.15
CA ASP A 153 -1.05 -13.80 16.59
C ASP A 153 -0.11 -12.62 16.94
N ASP A 154 0.23 -12.44 18.20
CA ASP A 154 1.03 -11.29 18.62
C ASP A 154 2.41 -11.25 17.96
N ALA A 155 3.10 -12.40 17.89
CA ALA A 155 4.41 -12.51 17.28
C ALA A 155 4.35 -12.37 15.75
N GLY A 156 3.34 -12.94 15.13
CA GLY A 156 3.06 -12.82 13.69
C GLY A 156 2.78 -11.38 13.30
N TYR A 157 1.96 -10.67 14.08
CA TYR A 157 1.66 -9.26 13.82
C TYR A 157 2.91 -8.37 13.88
N GLU A 158 3.74 -8.48 14.91
CA GLU A 158 4.98 -7.68 15.00
C GLU A 158 5.94 -8.01 13.86
N SER A 159 6.11 -9.30 13.54
CA SER A 159 6.94 -9.72 12.40
C SER A 159 6.42 -9.17 11.06
N PHE A 160 5.10 -9.17 10.86
CA PHE A 160 4.47 -8.63 9.65
C PHE A 160 4.64 -7.11 9.56
N LYS A 161 4.48 -6.40 10.67
CA LYS A 161 4.65 -4.95 10.77
C LYS A 161 6.10 -4.55 10.48
N ASP A 162 7.08 -5.23 11.11
CA ASP A 162 8.50 -4.97 10.90
C ASP A 162 8.90 -5.22 9.44
N TRP A 163 8.41 -6.33 8.85
CA TRP A 163 8.62 -6.60 7.43
C TRP A 163 8.00 -5.51 6.55
N GLY A 164 6.80 -5.03 6.87
CA GLY A 164 6.12 -3.95 6.15
C GLY A 164 6.92 -2.64 6.18
N ILE A 165 7.40 -2.25 7.37
CA ILE A 165 8.25 -1.07 7.57
C ILE A 165 9.58 -1.21 6.82
N ASP A 166 10.23 -2.36 6.92
CA ASP A 166 11.49 -2.65 6.21
C ASP A 166 11.30 -2.53 4.69
N ARG A 167 10.23 -3.15 4.16
CA ARG A 167 9.90 -3.06 2.75
C ARG A 167 9.60 -1.63 2.31
N LEU A 168 8.82 -0.89 3.09
CA LEU A 168 8.54 0.52 2.86
C LEU A 168 9.84 1.31 2.74
N MET A 169 10.72 1.21 3.74
CA MET A 169 11.92 2.05 3.82
C MET A 169 13.03 1.61 2.86
N LYS A 170 13.17 0.30 2.59
CA LYS A 170 14.27 -0.23 1.76
C LYS A 170 13.90 -0.42 0.29
N VAL A 171 12.61 -0.53 -0.03
CA VAL A 171 12.14 -0.80 -1.40
C VAL A 171 11.24 0.31 -1.92
N SER A 172 10.08 0.56 -1.27
CA SER A 172 9.07 1.48 -1.81
C SER A 172 9.58 2.92 -1.84
N ILE A 173 10.02 3.49 -0.73
CA ILE A 173 10.51 4.88 -0.69
C ILE A 173 11.68 5.12 -1.66
N PRO A 174 12.73 4.27 -1.72
CA PRO A 174 13.79 4.45 -2.72
C PRO A 174 13.28 4.35 -4.18
N CYS A 175 12.32 3.48 -4.47
CA CYS A 175 11.71 3.36 -5.78
C CYS A 175 10.94 4.64 -6.14
N GLU A 176 10.06 5.10 -5.25
CA GLU A 176 9.26 6.31 -5.41
C GLU A 176 10.14 7.57 -5.59
N GLN A 177 11.27 7.66 -4.88
CA GLN A 177 12.21 8.78 -5.06
C GLN A 177 12.89 8.75 -6.45
N LYS A 178 13.20 7.56 -6.99
CA LYS A 178 13.72 7.41 -8.35
C LYS A 178 12.66 7.81 -9.38
N ILE A 179 11.41 7.38 -9.20
CA ILE A 179 10.26 7.78 -10.03
C ILE A 179 10.13 9.30 -10.02
N ALA A 180 10.08 9.91 -8.85
CA ALA A 180 9.96 11.36 -8.71
C ALA A 180 11.10 12.11 -9.42
N SER A 181 12.33 11.62 -9.26
CA SER A 181 13.51 12.20 -9.88
C SER A 181 13.47 12.13 -11.41
N ASN A 182 12.97 11.01 -11.98
CA ASN A 182 12.79 10.85 -13.42
C ASN A 182 11.92 11.96 -14.02
N PHE A 183 10.90 12.39 -13.29
CA PHE A 183 9.99 13.48 -13.70
C PHE A 183 10.38 14.86 -13.10
N LYS A 184 11.58 15.01 -12.54
CA LYS A 184 12.07 16.25 -11.90
C LYS A 184 11.15 16.74 -10.79
N LYS A 185 10.58 15.83 -10.03
CA LYS A 185 9.65 16.09 -8.91
C LYS A 185 10.28 15.66 -7.57
N LYS A 186 9.58 16.01 -6.49
CA LYS A 186 9.85 15.54 -5.13
C LYS A 186 8.56 14.93 -4.58
N VAL A 187 8.61 13.67 -4.18
CA VAL A 187 7.54 13.04 -3.41
C VAL A 187 7.88 13.15 -1.94
N LEU A 188 6.94 13.60 -1.12
CA LEU A 188 7.09 13.81 0.31
C LEU A 188 5.99 13.05 1.06
N TYR A 189 6.33 12.57 2.25
CA TYR A 189 5.55 11.61 3.03
C TYR A 189 5.24 12.16 4.43
N PRO A 190 4.15 12.93 4.60
CA PRO A 190 3.86 13.55 5.89
C PRO A 190 3.71 12.57 7.05
N TYR A 191 3.23 11.33 6.81
CA TYR A 191 3.12 10.30 7.85
C TYR A 191 4.47 9.75 8.31
N LEU A 192 5.53 9.89 7.50
CA LEU A 192 6.90 9.45 7.83
C LEU A 192 7.74 10.56 8.47
N ASP A 193 7.13 11.67 8.84
CA ASP A 193 7.78 12.75 9.54
C ASP A 193 8.26 12.29 10.93
N ALA A 194 9.43 12.72 11.35
CA ALA A 194 10.04 12.31 12.62
C ALA A 194 9.15 12.64 13.83
N ASP A 195 8.47 13.81 13.83
CA ASP A 195 7.55 14.18 14.91
C ASP A 195 6.32 13.25 14.92
N VAL A 196 5.80 12.86 13.75
CA VAL A 196 4.68 11.93 13.63
C VAL A 196 5.08 10.55 14.12
N LEU A 197 6.23 10.02 13.66
CA LEU A 197 6.72 8.72 14.08
C LEU A 197 7.03 8.66 15.58
N ARG A 198 7.55 9.72 16.17
CA ARG A 198 7.73 9.85 17.62
C ARG A 198 6.39 9.74 18.34
N CYS A 199 5.37 10.50 17.93
CA CYS A 199 4.03 10.40 18.53
C CYS A 199 3.46 9.00 18.41
N VAL A 200 3.62 8.31 17.27
CA VAL A 200 3.16 6.93 17.08
C VAL A 200 3.88 5.98 18.05
N SER A 201 5.19 6.14 18.26
CA SER A 201 5.95 5.29 19.18
C SER A 201 5.55 5.43 20.65
N GLU A 202 4.86 6.50 21.03
CA GLU A 202 4.34 6.74 22.38
C GLU A 202 2.92 6.18 22.59
N ILE A 203 2.26 5.71 21.51
CA ILE A 203 0.95 5.04 21.60
C ILE A 203 1.17 3.57 21.98
N ASP A 204 0.25 3.05 22.79
CA ASP A 204 0.29 1.63 23.16
C ASP A 204 0.18 0.78 21.87
N PRO A 205 1.11 -0.16 21.61
CA PRO A 205 1.04 -1.05 20.46
C PRO A 205 -0.32 -1.76 20.30
N GLU A 206 -0.98 -2.10 21.42
CA GLU A 206 -2.31 -2.70 21.40
C GLU A 206 -3.41 -1.79 20.85
N GLU A 207 -3.25 -0.46 20.96
CA GLU A 207 -4.17 0.50 20.35
C GLU A 207 -3.98 0.62 18.85
N LEU A 208 -2.76 0.41 18.38
CA LEU A 208 -2.41 0.44 16.94
C LEU A 208 -2.76 -0.87 16.23
N ARG A 209 -2.78 -1.97 16.95
CA ARG A 209 -3.03 -3.30 16.40
C ARG A 209 -4.49 -3.48 15.98
N PRO A 210 -4.78 -3.80 14.70
CA PRO A 210 -6.13 -4.13 14.27
C PRO A 210 -6.53 -5.53 14.77
N ARG A 211 -7.71 -5.63 15.39
CA ARG A 211 -8.31 -6.91 15.82
C ARG A 211 -9.42 -7.37 14.86
N SER A 212 -9.78 -6.54 13.89
CA SER A 212 -10.74 -6.83 12.81
C SER A 212 -10.49 -5.94 11.60
N LEU A 213 -11.04 -6.31 10.46
CA LEU A 213 -10.94 -5.48 9.25
C LEU A 213 -11.55 -4.07 9.44
N GLU A 214 -12.57 -3.96 10.29
CA GLU A 214 -13.28 -2.69 10.54
C GLU A 214 -12.48 -1.74 11.43
N ASN A 215 -11.74 -2.29 12.41
CA ASN A 215 -10.99 -1.46 13.35
C ASN A 215 -9.53 -1.19 12.91
N ARG A 216 -9.18 -1.53 11.67
CA ARG A 216 -7.91 -1.08 11.09
C ARG A 216 -7.79 0.44 11.17
N LYS A 217 -6.61 0.92 11.54
CA LYS A 217 -6.32 2.35 11.70
C LYS A 217 -7.24 3.08 12.70
N SER A 218 -7.71 2.41 13.74
CA SER A 218 -8.64 2.99 14.72
C SER A 218 -8.13 4.28 15.32
N VAL A 219 -6.83 4.34 15.64
CA VAL A 219 -6.16 5.54 16.15
C VAL A 219 -6.21 6.66 15.12
N LEU A 220 -5.80 6.38 13.87
CA LEU A 220 -5.78 7.40 12.81
C LEU A 220 -7.20 7.86 12.47
N LYS A 221 -8.20 6.97 12.46
CA LYS A 221 -9.61 7.34 12.27
C LYS A 221 -10.11 8.32 13.34
N THR A 222 -9.71 8.10 14.60
CA THR A 222 -10.03 9.03 15.69
C THR A 222 -9.37 10.38 15.45
N VAL A 223 -8.07 10.40 15.17
CA VAL A 223 -7.32 11.63 14.88
C VAL A 223 -7.92 12.39 13.70
N VAL A 224 -8.28 11.71 12.62
CA VAL A 224 -8.93 12.30 11.44
C VAL A 224 -10.26 12.98 11.80
N SER A 225 -11.05 12.31 12.65
CA SER A 225 -12.33 12.86 13.12
C SER A 225 -12.14 14.10 14.02
N ASP A 226 -11.15 14.04 14.93
CA ASP A 226 -10.83 15.12 15.87
C ASP A 226 -10.23 16.36 15.14
N LEU A 227 -9.54 16.13 14.02
CA LEU A 227 -9.09 17.20 13.12
C LEU A 227 -10.22 17.87 12.31
N GLY A 228 -11.46 17.39 12.46
CA GLY A 228 -12.65 17.97 11.81
C GLY A 228 -13.02 17.32 10.48
N TYR A 229 -12.50 16.11 10.18
CA TYR A 229 -12.77 15.39 8.93
C TYR A 229 -13.46 14.02 9.15
N PRO A 230 -14.57 13.93 9.92
CA PRO A 230 -15.20 12.63 10.23
C PRO A 230 -15.64 11.86 8.98
N VAL A 231 -15.98 12.55 7.89
CA VAL A 231 -16.34 11.92 6.61
C VAL A 231 -15.21 11.04 6.03
N LEU A 232 -13.96 11.38 6.30
CA LEU A 232 -12.81 10.59 5.85
C LEU A 232 -12.63 9.29 6.63
N ALA A 233 -12.92 9.31 7.93
CA ALA A 233 -12.69 8.18 8.84
C ALA A 233 -13.51 6.92 8.46
N HIS A 234 -14.60 7.09 7.74
CA HIS A 234 -15.50 6.01 7.32
C HIS A 234 -15.32 5.58 5.86
N ARG A 235 -14.36 6.15 5.14
CA ARG A 235 -14.15 5.78 3.73
C ARG A 235 -13.54 4.38 3.61
N THR A 236 -14.14 3.58 2.74
CA THR A 236 -13.62 2.26 2.36
C THR A 236 -12.46 2.41 1.39
N LYS A 237 -11.48 1.50 1.48
CA LYS A 237 -10.30 1.50 0.59
C LYS A 237 -10.03 0.07 0.11
N LYS A 238 -9.67 -0.06 -1.16
CA LYS A 238 -8.98 -1.25 -1.69
C LYS A 238 -7.47 -1.00 -1.65
N ALA A 239 -6.64 -2.04 -1.72
CA ALA A 239 -5.22 -1.85 -1.96
C ALA A 239 -5.03 -1.19 -3.33
N SER A 240 -4.14 -0.18 -3.40
CA SER A 240 -4.06 0.76 -4.54
C SER A 240 -3.91 0.07 -5.90
N GLN A 241 -3.09 -0.97 -6.01
CA GLN A 241 -2.89 -1.70 -7.26
C GLN A 241 -4.14 -2.46 -7.74
N TYR A 242 -5.07 -2.78 -6.84
CA TYR A 242 -6.37 -3.39 -7.18
C TYR A 242 -7.46 -2.33 -7.32
N GLY A 243 -7.43 -1.29 -6.51
CA GLY A 243 -8.38 -0.17 -6.57
C GLY A 243 -8.27 0.61 -7.88
N SER A 244 -7.05 0.75 -8.41
CA SER A 244 -6.75 1.40 -9.70
C SER A 244 -6.90 0.49 -10.91
N ASN A 245 -7.14 -0.82 -10.75
CA ASN A 245 -7.11 -1.87 -11.77
C ASN A 245 -5.71 -2.09 -12.41
N THR A 246 -4.64 -1.53 -11.86
CA THR A 246 -3.29 -1.63 -12.46
C THR A 246 -2.83 -3.07 -12.61
N THR A 247 -3.00 -3.88 -11.56
CA THR A 247 -2.57 -5.29 -11.58
C THR A 247 -3.31 -6.09 -12.65
N GLU A 248 -4.62 -5.87 -12.80
CA GLU A 248 -5.41 -6.57 -13.80
C GLU A 248 -5.04 -6.14 -15.22
N LEU A 249 -4.87 -4.84 -15.44
CA LEU A 249 -4.44 -4.31 -16.73
C LEU A 249 -3.08 -4.91 -17.18
N ILE A 250 -2.10 -5.03 -16.28
CA ILE A 250 -0.81 -5.66 -16.60
C ILE A 250 -0.98 -7.15 -16.87
N ARG A 251 -1.86 -7.84 -16.12
CA ARG A 251 -2.16 -9.26 -16.36
C ARG A 251 -2.82 -9.48 -17.73
N ASP A 252 -3.73 -8.61 -18.13
CA ASP A 252 -4.37 -8.67 -19.43
C ASP A 252 -3.38 -8.43 -20.56
N ALA A 253 -2.49 -7.45 -20.42
CA ALA A 253 -1.40 -7.23 -21.35
C ALA A 253 -0.46 -8.46 -21.46
N ALA A 254 -0.17 -9.15 -20.37
CA ALA A 254 0.59 -10.40 -20.40
C ALA A 254 -0.20 -11.53 -21.12
N ARG A 255 -1.49 -11.70 -20.80
CA ARG A 255 -2.37 -12.71 -21.43
C ARG A 255 -2.52 -12.51 -22.93
N SER A 256 -2.66 -11.27 -23.40
CA SER A 256 -2.76 -10.95 -24.82
C SER A 256 -1.54 -11.42 -25.63
N LYS A 257 -0.38 -11.53 -24.96
CA LYS A 257 0.87 -12.07 -25.54
C LYS A 257 1.10 -13.56 -25.25
N GLY A 258 0.13 -14.26 -24.65
CA GLY A 258 0.27 -15.66 -24.26
C GLY A 258 1.28 -15.90 -23.13
N LEU A 259 1.57 -14.88 -22.33
CA LEU A 259 2.57 -14.93 -21.27
C LEU A 259 1.93 -14.90 -19.88
N ARG A 260 2.61 -15.54 -18.91
CA ARG A 260 2.33 -15.32 -17.48
C ARG A 260 2.88 -13.95 -17.06
N TYR A 261 2.27 -13.35 -16.06
CA TYR A 261 2.62 -12.02 -15.54
C TYR A 261 4.13 -11.85 -15.29
N ASN A 262 4.75 -12.77 -14.53
CA ASN A 262 6.19 -12.69 -14.22
C ASN A 262 7.05 -12.79 -15.48
N LYS A 263 6.68 -13.65 -16.45
CA LYS A 263 7.43 -13.79 -17.72
C LYS A 263 7.29 -12.55 -18.60
N TYR A 264 6.14 -11.90 -18.57
CA TYR A 264 5.92 -10.65 -19.29
C TYR A 264 6.84 -9.54 -18.76
N ILE A 265 6.87 -9.36 -17.43
CA ILE A 265 7.76 -8.37 -16.80
C ILE A 265 9.24 -8.72 -17.03
N ALA A 266 9.62 -9.99 -16.88
CA ALA A 266 11.00 -10.45 -17.15
C ALA A 266 11.42 -10.14 -18.59
N GLY A 267 10.57 -10.42 -19.56
CA GLY A 267 10.86 -10.13 -20.98
C GLY A 267 11.05 -8.64 -21.26
N ILE A 268 10.25 -7.78 -20.61
CA ILE A 268 10.44 -6.32 -20.69
C ILE A 268 11.78 -5.93 -20.06
N TYR A 269 12.10 -6.45 -18.88
CA TYR A 269 13.33 -6.15 -18.16
C TYR A 269 14.59 -6.54 -18.98
N GLU A 270 14.58 -7.74 -19.55
CA GLU A 270 15.67 -8.24 -20.41
C GLU A 270 15.81 -7.40 -21.70
N SER A 271 14.68 -6.98 -22.31
CA SER A 271 14.71 -6.16 -23.53
C SER A 271 15.36 -4.78 -23.33
N LEU A 272 15.46 -4.34 -22.07
CA LEU A 272 16.18 -3.12 -21.67
C LEU A 272 17.67 -3.37 -21.41
N GLY A 273 18.19 -4.56 -21.73
CA GLY A 273 19.58 -4.94 -21.48
C GLY A 273 19.89 -5.21 -19.99
N LEU A 274 18.86 -5.30 -19.16
CA LEU A 274 18.99 -5.57 -17.73
C LEU A 274 18.93 -7.08 -17.48
N ARG A 275 19.64 -7.54 -16.45
CA ARG A 275 19.63 -8.95 -16.04
C ARG A 275 19.37 -9.03 -14.54
N ASP A 276 18.32 -9.73 -14.16
CA ASP A 276 18.03 -10.07 -12.77
C ASP A 276 17.89 -11.58 -12.64
N ALA A 277 18.80 -12.18 -11.90
CA ALA A 277 18.80 -13.64 -11.66
C ALA A 277 17.52 -14.10 -10.92
N ASN A 278 16.83 -13.19 -10.21
CA ASN A 278 15.62 -13.51 -9.46
C ASN A 278 14.37 -13.55 -10.35
N LEU A 279 14.30 -12.73 -11.41
CA LEU A 279 13.19 -12.77 -12.39
C LEU A 279 13.15 -14.08 -13.18
N LEU A 280 14.32 -14.70 -13.40
CA LEU A 280 14.45 -15.96 -14.14
C LEU A 280 14.11 -17.18 -13.29
N ARG A 281 13.96 -17.01 -11.98
CA ARG A 281 13.62 -18.08 -11.04
C ARG A 281 12.10 -18.13 -10.79
N ASP A 282 11.31 -18.37 -11.83
CA ASP A 282 10.02 -19.02 -11.65
C ASP A 282 10.34 -20.50 -11.33
N ALA A 283 10.56 -20.82 -10.06
CA ALA A 283 10.55 -22.19 -9.61
C ALA A 283 9.08 -22.64 -9.64
N ALA A 284 8.69 -23.35 -10.70
CA ALA A 284 7.45 -24.09 -10.70
C ALA A 284 7.66 -25.31 -9.82
N VAL A 285 6.87 -25.46 -8.78
CA VAL A 285 6.78 -26.71 -8.02
C VAL A 285 5.60 -27.48 -8.61
N ASP A 286 5.90 -28.58 -9.31
CA ASP A 286 4.89 -29.49 -9.83
C ASP A 286 4.74 -30.65 -8.84
N VAL A 287 3.56 -30.74 -8.21
CA VAL A 287 3.28 -31.77 -7.20
C VAL A 287 2.14 -32.64 -7.73
N ARG A 288 2.41 -33.95 -7.88
CA ARG A 288 1.36 -34.94 -8.11
C ARG A 288 0.69 -35.26 -6.78
N MET A 289 -0.61 -35.11 -6.73
CA MET A 289 -1.43 -35.25 -5.52
C MET A 289 -2.60 -36.18 -5.79
N ASP A 290 -3.09 -36.85 -4.75
CA ASP A 290 -4.34 -37.59 -4.83
C ASP A 290 -5.50 -36.64 -5.22
N PRO A 291 -6.36 -37.01 -6.19
CA PRO A 291 -7.43 -36.13 -6.64
C PRO A 291 -8.45 -35.77 -5.57
N ILE A 292 -8.69 -36.64 -4.59
CA ILE A 292 -9.62 -36.37 -3.47
C ILE A 292 -9.00 -35.36 -2.53
N LEU A 293 -7.74 -35.58 -2.17
CA LEU A 293 -6.99 -34.63 -1.33
C LEU A 293 -6.89 -33.26 -2.00
N LEU A 294 -6.70 -33.20 -3.32
CA LEU A 294 -6.69 -31.95 -4.06
C LEU A 294 -8.03 -31.22 -3.95
N TYR A 295 -9.13 -31.94 -4.17
CA TYR A 295 -10.49 -31.40 -4.08
C TYR A 295 -10.80 -30.87 -2.67
N ASP A 296 -10.45 -31.63 -1.63
CA ASP A 296 -10.65 -31.22 -0.24
C ASP A 296 -9.80 -29.98 0.10
N ALA A 297 -8.57 -29.93 -0.38
CA ALA A 297 -7.69 -28.75 -0.23
C ALA A 297 -8.26 -27.53 -0.95
N GLU A 298 -8.83 -27.68 -2.15
CA GLU A 298 -9.48 -26.59 -2.90
C GLU A 298 -10.67 -26.01 -2.15
N ASN A 299 -11.48 -26.84 -1.51
CA ASN A 299 -12.60 -26.39 -0.70
C ASN A 299 -12.13 -25.57 0.51
N VAL A 300 -11.14 -26.06 1.26
CA VAL A 300 -10.55 -25.35 2.40
C VAL A 300 -9.89 -24.04 1.96
N LEU A 301 -9.14 -24.04 0.87
CA LEU A 301 -8.50 -22.84 0.35
C LEU A 301 -9.54 -21.79 -0.09
N SER A 302 -10.65 -22.25 -0.69
CA SER A 302 -11.76 -21.37 -1.06
C SER A 302 -12.41 -20.72 0.17
N GLU A 303 -12.64 -21.49 1.23
CA GLU A 303 -13.16 -20.97 2.51
C GLU A 303 -12.23 -19.96 3.16
N LEU A 304 -10.91 -20.19 3.06
CA LEU A 304 -9.87 -19.28 3.58
C LEU A 304 -9.58 -18.08 2.65
N GLY A 305 -10.19 -18.03 1.46
CA GLY A 305 -9.90 -17.01 0.46
C GLY A 305 -8.45 -17.03 -0.08
N MET A 306 -7.82 -18.21 -0.06
CA MET A 306 -6.42 -18.40 -0.47
C MET A 306 -6.34 -19.14 -1.81
N THR A 307 -5.34 -18.81 -2.59
CA THR A 307 -4.95 -19.57 -3.78
C THR A 307 -3.98 -20.70 -3.41
N HIS A 308 -3.86 -21.73 -4.26
CA HIS A 308 -2.85 -22.78 -4.12
C HIS A 308 -1.42 -22.21 -3.99
N SER A 309 -1.08 -21.21 -4.80
CA SER A 309 0.24 -20.58 -4.77
C SER A 309 0.53 -19.89 -3.46
N GLU A 310 -0.47 -19.26 -2.85
CA GLU A 310 -0.34 -18.61 -1.54
C GLU A 310 -0.17 -19.66 -0.43
N ALA A 311 -0.93 -20.75 -0.48
CA ALA A 311 -0.81 -21.84 0.49
C ALA A 311 0.56 -22.52 0.41
N VAL A 312 1.04 -22.84 -0.79
CA VAL A 312 2.37 -23.43 -1.00
C VAL A 312 3.46 -22.45 -0.57
N SER A 313 3.31 -21.15 -0.87
CA SER A 313 4.27 -20.13 -0.43
C SER A 313 4.30 -19.99 1.09
N ALA A 314 3.15 -20.03 1.76
CA ALA A 314 3.06 -20.01 3.21
C ALA A 314 3.73 -21.24 3.84
N PHE A 315 3.50 -22.42 3.27
CA PHE A 315 4.15 -23.67 3.68
C PHE A 315 5.68 -23.55 3.59
N TYR A 316 6.21 -23.10 2.44
CA TYR A 316 7.67 -22.96 2.29
C TYR A 316 8.27 -21.87 3.19
N LYS A 317 7.58 -20.76 3.40
CA LYS A 317 8.01 -19.72 4.35
C LYS A 317 8.14 -20.29 5.76
N ARG A 318 7.15 -21.08 6.20
CA ARG A 318 7.16 -21.73 7.50
C ARG A 318 8.29 -22.76 7.60
N LEU A 319 8.46 -23.60 6.59
CA LEU A 319 9.56 -24.56 6.51
C LEU A 319 10.94 -23.90 6.64
N VAL A 320 11.14 -22.76 5.96
CA VAL A 320 12.40 -22.01 6.01
C VAL A 320 12.62 -21.35 7.37
N SER A 321 11.58 -20.77 7.97
CA SER A 321 11.67 -20.08 9.26
C SER A 321 11.92 -21.05 10.43
N GLU A 322 11.21 -22.16 10.44
CA GLU A 322 11.30 -23.15 11.52
C GLU A 322 12.48 -24.12 11.34
N LYS A 323 13.03 -24.21 10.11
CA LYS A 323 14.11 -25.15 9.73
C LYS A 323 13.84 -26.60 10.14
N ASN A 324 12.57 -26.98 10.26
CA ASN A 324 12.12 -28.30 10.59
C ASN A 324 10.72 -28.57 9.97
N ILE A 325 10.30 -29.83 10.00
CA ILE A 325 9.01 -30.31 9.48
C ILE A 325 8.17 -30.96 10.58
N ARG A 326 8.41 -30.63 11.84
CA ARG A 326 7.70 -31.24 12.99
C ARG A 326 6.19 -31.10 12.90
N PHE A 327 5.69 -30.04 12.27
CA PHE A 327 4.26 -29.90 11.98
C PHE A 327 3.70 -30.95 11.01
N LEU A 328 4.58 -31.75 10.37
CA LEU A 328 4.18 -32.92 9.55
C LEU A 328 4.34 -34.25 10.31
N GLU A 329 5.00 -34.24 11.47
CA GLU A 329 5.33 -35.47 12.23
C GLU A 329 4.19 -35.92 13.17
N ASP A 330 3.23 -35.04 13.48
CA ASP A 330 2.10 -35.33 14.40
C ASP A 330 1.06 -36.34 13.83
N LYS A 331 1.37 -37.04 12.72
CA LYS A 331 0.51 -38.04 12.07
C LYS A 331 1.17 -39.42 11.86
N LYS A 332 2.14 -39.78 12.65
CA LYS A 332 2.73 -41.13 12.59
C LYS A 332 2.27 -42.12 13.67
N ASP A 333 1.30 -41.71 14.51
CA ASP A 333 0.74 -42.57 15.56
C ASP A 333 -0.80 -42.65 15.44
N GLU A 334 -1.32 -43.12 14.28
CA GLU A 334 -2.64 -43.71 14.14
C GLU A 334 -2.62 -44.87 13.12
#